data_0046babd7d33d59ef67485f1e20c73c5
#
_entry.id   0046babd7d33d59ef67485f1e20c73c5
#
_cell.length_a   1.000
_cell.length_b   1.000
_cell.length_c   1.000
_cell.angle_alpha   90.00
_cell.angle_beta   90.00
_cell.angle_gamma   90.00
#
_symmetry.space_group_name_H-M   'P 1'
#
loop_
_entity.id
_entity.type
_entity.pdbx_description
1 polymer ?
#
loop_
_entity_poly.entity_id
_entity_poly.type
_entity_poly.pdbx_seq_one_letter_code
_entity_poly.pdbx_strand_id
1 'polypeptide(L)'
;MRRFAADRARRAVAASLRGAASRSAAPSPHPPAPRHPAYPVGAAAMAAAMSTAAAGAPPVSLDTINPKVLKCEYAVRGEIVTHAQNLQQELQKNPESLPFDEILYCNIGNPQSLGQQPVTYFREVLSLCDHPALLDKSETHALYSSDAIERAWQIIEKIPGRATGAYSHSQGVKGLRDEIAAGIAARDGFHASGDNIFLTDGASPAVHMMMQLLISSEKDGILCPIPQYPLYSASIALHGGSLVPYFLDEEAGWGLEVDELKKQLEEARSKGITVRALVVINPGNPTGQVLAEENQKKIVEFCKNDGLVLLADEVYQENIYVEDKQFHSFKKIARSLGYTDDDLPLVSFQSVSKGYYGECGKRGGYMEITGFSPEVREQIYKVASINLCSNVSGQILASLVMNPPKAGDESFESFMLERDDILSSLARRAKALEEAFNSLEGITCNKAEGAMYLFPRLHLPQKAIGAAQAAGTAPDAYYAKRLLEATGIVVVPGSGFGQVPGTWHFRCTILPQEDKIPAIISRFKEFHEKFMDEFRD
;
A
#
# COMPACT_ATOMS: atom_id res chain seq x y z
N MET A 1 -11.78 49.80 4.52
CA MET A 1 -11.74 49.89 3.06
C MET A 1 -11.45 48.54 2.41
N ARG A 2 -12.12 47.45 2.76
CA ARG A 2 -11.94 46.11 2.15
C ARG A 2 -13.26 45.46 1.68
N ARG A 3 -14.32 46.24 1.43
CA ARG A 3 -15.64 45.73 0.95
C ARG A 3 -16.07 46.26 -0.42
N PHE A 4 -15.26 47.05 -1.13
CA PHE A 4 -15.61 47.65 -2.44
C PHE A 4 -14.87 47.03 -3.65
N ALA A 5 -14.01 46.03 -3.46
CA ALA A 5 -13.28 45.42 -4.58
C ALA A 5 -13.95 44.16 -5.16
N ALA A 6 -14.90 43.55 -4.46
CA ALA A 6 -15.53 42.28 -4.89
C ALA A 6 -16.71 42.45 -5.86
N ASP A 7 -17.29 43.66 -5.98
CA ASP A 7 -18.47 43.89 -6.80
C ASP A 7 -18.17 44.35 -8.24
N ARG A 8 -16.94 44.71 -8.53
CA ARG A 8 -16.51 45.11 -9.91
C ARG A 8 -16.14 43.91 -10.79
N ALA A 9 -15.71 42.78 -10.19
CA ALA A 9 -15.34 41.58 -10.93
C ALA A 9 -16.56 40.77 -11.43
N ARG A 10 -17.73 40.91 -10.79
CA ARG A 10 -18.94 40.17 -11.19
C ARG A 10 -19.73 40.81 -12.33
N ARG A 11 -19.47 42.06 -12.72
CA ARG A 11 -20.17 42.75 -13.83
C ARG A 11 -19.44 42.63 -15.18
N ALA A 12 -18.20 42.21 -15.22
CA ALA A 12 -17.40 42.06 -16.47
C ALA A 12 -17.64 40.72 -17.19
N VAL A 13 -18.13 39.69 -16.51
CA VAL A 13 -18.37 38.36 -17.11
C VAL A 13 -19.75 38.20 -17.74
N ALA A 14 -20.68 39.10 -17.44
CA ALA A 14 -22.08 39.02 -17.98
C ALA A 14 -22.29 39.72 -19.34
N ALA A 15 -21.26 40.43 -19.86
CA ALA A 15 -21.40 41.19 -21.11
C ALA A 15 -20.80 40.54 -22.37
N SER A 16 -20.14 39.35 -22.23
CA SER A 16 -19.43 38.68 -23.34
C SER A 16 -20.18 37.52 -23.99
N LEU A 17 -21.44 37.26 -23.61
CA LEU A 17 -22.21 36.10 -24.11
C LEU A 17 -23.48 36.45 -24.89
N ARG A 18 -23.50 37.61 -25.54
CA ARG A 18 -24.58 37.92 -26.52
C ARG A 18 -23.97 38.45 -27.83
N GLY A 19 -23.86 37.56 -28.81
CA GLY A 19 -23.60 38.00 -30.18
C GLY A 19 -22.84 37.01 -31.05
N ALA A 20 -23.46 35.94 -31.47
CA ALA A 20 -23.19 35.28 -32.76
C ALA A 20 -24.27 34.20 -33.01
N ALA A 21 -25.35 34.60 -33.61
CA ALA A 21 -26.28 33.66 -34.24
C ALA A 21 -26.17 33.79 -35.77
N SER A 22 -26.32 32.65 -36.43
CA SER A 22 -26.59 32.39 -37.83
C SER A 22 -25.40 32.30 -38.81
N ARG A 23 -25.13 31.05 -39.26
CA ARG A 23 -25.35 30.62 -40.66
C ARG A 23 -25.20 29.10 -40.76
N SER A 24 -26.29 28.45 -41.09
CA SER A 24 -26.39 27.04 -41.45
C SER A 24 -25.70 26.79 -42.81
N ALA A 25 -24.78 25.77 -42.84
CA ALA A 25 -24.36 25.13 -44.09
C ALA A 25 -24.74 23.66 -44.02
N ALA A 26 -25.42 23.18 -45.06
CA ALA A 26 -25.89 21.81 -45.23
C ALA A 26 -24.72 20.81 -45.39
N PRO A 27 -24.86 19.56 -44.94
CA PRO A 27 -23.84 18.56 -45.09
C PRO A 27 -23.85 17.91 -46.47
N SER A 28 -22.65 17.73 -47.05
CA SER A 28 -22.39 16.94 -48.26
C SER A 28 -22.58 15.43 -47.98
N PRO A 29 -22.99 14.62 -48.97
CA PRO A 29 -23.22 13.20 -48.73
C PRO A 29 -21.89 12.40 -48.71
N HIS A 30 -21.72 11.57 -47.69
CA HIS A 30 -20.65 10.59 -47.59
C HIS A 30 -20.93 9.37 -48.48
N PRO A 31 -19.91 8.74 -49.09
CA PRO A 31 -20.06 7.50 -49.85
C PRO A 31 -20.35 6.31 -48.92
N PRO A 32 -21.02 5.24 -49.42
CA PRO A 32 -21.43 4.12 -48.59
C PRO A 32 -20.27 3.24 -48.19
N ALA A 33 -20.24 2.79 -46.93
CA ALA A 33 -19.29 1.84 -46.36
C ALA A 33 -19.41 0.46 -47.03
N PRO A 34 -18.29 -0.31 -47.19
CA PRO A 34 -18.32 -1.64 -47.75
C PRO A 34 -19.04 -2.64 -46.83
N ARG A 35 -19.93 -3.44 -47.43
CA ARG A 35 -20.65 -4.51 -46.74
C ARG A 35 -19.70 -5.68 -46.46
N HIS A 36 -19.55 -6.02 -45.19
CA HIS A 36 -18.93 -7.30 -44.80
C HIS A 36 -19.89 -8.46 -45.05
N PRO A 37 -19.40 -9.63 -45.46
CA PRO A 37 -20.24 -10.79 -45.66
C PRO A 37 -20.79 -11.33 -44.35
N ALA A 38 -22.09 -11.60 -44.33
CA ALA A 38 -22.76 -12.24 -43.20
C ALA A 38 -22.35 -13.72 -43.13
N TYR A 39 -21.82 -14.14 -41.99
CA TYR A 39 -21.65 -15.56 -41.68
C TYR A 39 -23.01 -16.16 -41.31
N PRO A 40 -23.36 -17.37 -41.80
CA PRO A 40 -24.60 -18.00 -41.43
C PRO A 40 -24.54 -18.47 -39.96
N VAL A 41 -25.40 -17.91 -39.12
CA VAL A 41 -25.63 -18.42 -37.79
C VAL A 41 -26.51 -19.66 -37.93
N GLY A 42 -25.90 -20.84 -37.77
CA GLY A 42 -26.62 -22.08 -37.61
C GLY A 42 -27.45 -22.08 -36.35
N ALA A 43 -28.78 -22.05 -36.55
CA ALA A 43 -29.74 -22.27 -35.49
C ALA A 43 -29.70 -23.77 -35.12
N ALA A 44 -28.90 -24.09 -34.09
CA ALA A 44 -28.98 -25.37 -33.39
C ALA A 44 -29.42 -25.11 -31.96
N ALA A 45 -30.53 -25.70 -31.62
CA ALA A 45 -31.24 -25.65 -30.37
C ALA A 45 -30.29 -25.78 -29.14
N MET A 46 -30.12 -24.70 -28.40
CA MET A 46 -29.95 -24.72 -26.96
C MET A 46 -31.27 -24.30 -26.35
N ALA A 47 -32.13 -25.25 -26.06
CA ALA A 47 -33.20 -25.06 -25.11
C ALA A 47 -32.55 -24.73 -23.78
N ALA A 48 -32.46 -23.43 -23.52
CA ALA A 48 -32.01 -22.90 -22.26
C ALA A 48 -32.92 -23.41 -21.14
N ALA A 49 -32.33 -23.97 -20.13
CA ALA A 49 -32.89 -23.85 -18.80
C ALA A 49 -32.94 -22.34 -18.48
N MET A 50 -33.98 -21.65 -18.87
CA MET A 50 -34.32 -20.33 -18.32
C MET A 50 -34.67 -20.59 -16.88
N SER A 51 -33.72 -20.33 -15.98
CA SER A 51 -34.01 -20.07 -14.59
C SER A 51 -35.12 -19.03 -14.56
N THR A 52 -36.31 -19.43 -14.11
CA THR A 52 -37.38 -18.51 -13.78
C THR A 52 -36.93 -17.69 -12.59
N ALA A 53 -36.22 -16.59 -12.85
CA ALA A 53 -36.02 -15.58 -11.84
C ALA A 53 -37.42 -15.12 -11.42
N ALA A 54 -37.78 -15.31 -10.15
CA ALA A 54 -39.05 -14.86 -9.60
C ALA A 54 -39.23 -13.37 -9.92
N ALA A 55 -40.32 -13.04 -10.53
CA ALA A 55 -40.67 -11.65 -10.86
C ALA A 55 -40.69 -10.84 -9.55
N GLY A 56 -39.67 -10.00 -9.31
CA GLY A 56 -39.57 -9.15 -8.11
C GLY A 56 -38.26 -9.25 -7.34
N ALA A 57 -37.37 -10.19 -7.62
CA ALA A 57 -36.05 -10.23 -6.99
C ALA A 57 -35.14 -9.11 -7.59
N PRO A 58 -34.34 -8.39 -6.78
CA PRO A 58 -33.42 -7.40 -7.29
C PRO A 58 -32.38 -8.08 -8.20
N PRO A 59 -32.00 -7.43 -9.33
CA PRO A 59 -31.05 -8.03 -10.30
C PRO A 59 -29.65 -8.25 -9.71
N VAL A 60 -29.34 -7.56 -8.60
CA VAL A 60 -28.09 -7.67 -7.84
C VAL A 60 -28.41 -7.94 -6.37
N SER A 61 -27.99 -9.08 -5.86
CA SER A 61 -28.13 -9.48 -4.45
C SER A 61 -26.88 -10.26 -4.01
N LEU A 62 -26.76 -10.57 -2.74
CA LEU A 62 -25.64 -11.40 -2.23
C LEU A 62 -25.59 -12.79 -2.93
N ASP A 63 -26.72 -13.32 -3.37
CA ASP A 63 -26.81 -14.60 -4.06
C ASP A 63 -26.39 -14.52 -5.55
N THR A 64 -26.42 -13.33 -6.14
CA THR A 64 -26.16 -13.10 -7.57
C THR A 64 -24.84 -12.44 -7.86
N ILE A 65 -24.18 -11.80 -6.89
CA ILE A 65 -22.86 -11.19 -7.09
C ILE A 65 -21.78 -12.27 -7.19
N ASN A 66 -20.60 -11.84 -7.70
CA ASN A 66 -19.43 -12.72 -7.78
C ASN A 66 -19.06 -13.28 -6.39
N PRO A 67 -19.12 -14.62 -6.18
CA PRO A 67 -18.85 -15.24 -4.87
C PRO A 67 -17.41 -15.02 -4.38
N LYS A 68 -16.46 -14.70 -5.28
CA LYS A 68 -15.08 -14.36 -4.89
C LYS A 68 -15.03 -13.05 -4.09
N VAL A 69 -15.94 -12.10 -4.38
CA VAL A 69 -16.06 -10.85 -3.61
C VAL A 69 -16.52 -11.14 -2.18
N LEU A 70 -17.44 -12.10 -2.01
CA LEU A 70 -17.92 -12.51 -0.67
C LEU A 70 -16.83 -13.21 0.17
N LYS A 71 -15.87 -13.87 -0.49
CA LYS A 71 -14.73 -14.53 0.17
C LYS A 71 -13.58 -13.56 0.48
N CYS A 72 -13.65 -12.32 -0.01
CA CYS A 72 -12.61 -11.34 0.14
C CYS A 72 -12.74 -10.64 1.50
N GLU A 73 -11.83 -10.93 2.42
CA GLU A 73 -11.77 -10.28 3.74
C GLU A 73 -10.65 -9.25 3.79
N TYR A 74 -10.92 -8.07 4.33
CA TYR A 74 -9.95 -6.99 4.46
C TYR A 74 -10.05 -6.29 5.82
N ALA A 75 -9.47 -6.92 6.83
CA ALA A 75 -9.61 -6.54 8.24
C ALA A 75 -9.11 -5.14 8.62
N VAL A 76 -8.17 -4.56 7.86
CA VAL A 76 -7.63 -3.21 8.12
C VAL A 76 -8.72 -2.12 8.10
N ARG A 77 -9.84 -2.39 7.45
CA ARG A 77 -11.03 -1.52 7.42
C ARG A 77 -12.28 -2.21 7.99
N GLY A 78 -12.07 -3.08 8.97
CA GLY A 78 -13.11 -3.89 9.58
C GLY A 78 -13.99 -3.16 10.61
N GLU A 79 -14.73 -3.97 11.37
CA GLU A 79 -15.76 -3.52 12.33
C GLU A 79 -15.22 -2.53 13.39
N ILE A 80 -14.02 -2.76 13.92
CA ILE A 80 -13.38 -1.89 14.93
C ILE A 80 -13.19 -0.46 14.41
N VAL A 81 -12.81 -0.29 13.15
CA VAL A 81 -12.62 1.04 12.53
C VAL A 81 -13.96 1.75 12.35
N THR A 82 -14.99 1.01 11.93
CA THR A 82 -16.35 1.55 11.81
C THR A 82 -16.90 1.97 13.17
N HIS A 83 -16.66 1.14 14.19
CA HIS A 83 -17.06 1.47 15.56
C HIS A 83 -16.35 2.73 16.09
N ALA A 84 -15.04 2.85 15.86
CA ALA A 84 -14.27 4.04 16.21
C ALA A 84 -14.81 5.32 15.54
N GLN A 85 -15.20 5.24 14.27
CA GLN A 85 -15.82 6.36 13.56
C GLN A 85 -17.17 6.77 14.16
N ASN A 86 -17.99 5.80 14.58
CA ASN A 86 -19.25 6.07 15.26
C ASN A 86 -19.02 6.77 16.62
N LEU A 87 -18.07 6.29 17.42
CA LEU A 87 -17.69 6.92 18.69
C LEU A 87 -17.14 8.32 18.49
N GLN A 88 -16.35 8.55 17.45
CA GLN A 88 -15.85 9.88 17.10
C GLN A 88 -17.00 10.86 16.76
N GLN A 89 -18.01 10.39 16.01
CA GLN A 89 -19.21 11.20 15.73
C GLN A 89 -20.03 11.48 16.99
N GLU A 90 -20.06 10.55 17.93
CA GLU A 90 -20.72 10.73 19.22
C GLU A 90 -20.01 11.80 20.05
N LEU A 91 -18.68 11.73 20.17
CA LEU A 91 -17.86 12.77 20.84
C LEU A 91 -18.07 14.17 20.24
N GLN A 92 -18.18 14.26 18.89
CA GLN A 92 -18.44 15.53 18.23
C GLN A 92 -19.81 16.13 18.60
N LYS A 93 -20.83 15.29 18.87
CA LYS A 93 -22.17 15.72 19.28
C LYS A 93 -22.26 16.01 20.78
N ASN A 94 -21.60 15.21 21.58
CA ASN A 94 -21.58 15.31 23.03
C ASN A 94 -20.18 14.95 23.57
N PRO A 95 -19.31 15.93 23.84
CA PRO A 95 -17.94 15.71 24.30
C PRO A 95 -17.80 14.96 25.63
N GLU A 96 -18.86 14.91 26.43
CA GLU A 96 -18.87 14.24 27.75
C GLU A 96 -19.55 12.87 27.74
N SER A 97 -19.93 12.34 26.56
CA SER A 97 -20.66 11.06 26.43
C SER A 97 -19.80 9.84 26.68
N LEU A 98 -18.48 9.94 26.55
CA LEU A 98 -17.55 8.82 26.62
C LEU A 98 -16.47 9.06 27.71
N PRO A 99 -15.81 8.00 28.17
CA PRO A 99 -14.77 8.10 29.22
C PRO A 99 -13.44 8.71 28.71
N PHE A 100 -13.38 9.15 27.48
CA PHE A 100 -12.21 9.77 26.84
C PHE A 100 -12.66 10.95 25.97
N ASP A 101 -11.73 11.83 25.63
CA ASP A 101 -11.95 13.10 24.93
C ASP A 101 -11.60 13.07 23.44
N GLU A 102 -10.87 12.06 22.98
CA GLU A 102 -10.45 11.89 21.58
C GLU A 102 -10.28 10.42 21.21
N ILE A 103 -10.41 10.12 19.92
CA ILE A 103 -10.04 8.83 19.34
C ILE A 103 -8.56 8.87 18.92
N LEU A 104 -7.77 7.93 19.43
CA LEU A 104 -6.36 7.77 19.14
C LEU A 104 -6.16 6.64 18.10
N TYR A 105 -6.00 7.02 16.83
CA TYR A 105 -5.88 6.07 15.74
C TYR A 105 -4.49 5.42 15.68
N CYS A 106 -4.36 4.24 16.28
CA CYS A 106 -3.16 3.39 16.23
C CYS A 106 -3.32 2.19 15.30
N ASN A 107 -4.22 2.26 14.32
CA ASN A 107 -4.58 1.14 13.45
C ASN A 107 -4.06 1.26 12.02
N ILE A 108 -3.84 2.47 11.49
CA ILE A 108 -3.59 2.69 10.07
C ILE A 108 -2.22 3.34 9.80
N GLY A 109 -1.54 2.84 8.76
CA GLY A 109 -0.29 3.41 8.25
C GLY A 109 -0.53 4.60 7.32
N ASN A 110 -1.04 5.71 7.87
CA ASN A 110 -1.33 6.95 7.14
C ASN A 110 -0.69 8.15 7.86
N PRO A 111 0.61 8.43 7.63
CA PRO A 111 1.38 9.40 8.40
C PRO A 111 0.77 10.80 8.45
N GLN A 112 0.39 11.36 7.29
CA GLN A 112 -0.12 12.74 7.23
C GLN A 112 -1.50 12.91 7.88
N SER A 113 -2.33 11.86 7.91
CA SER A 113 -3.61 11.93 8.67
C SER A 113 -3.41 11.96 10.18
N LEU A 114 -2.22 11.60 10.65
CA LEU A 114 -1.81 11.59 12.05
C LEU A 114 -0.83 12.75 12.38
N GLY A 115 -0.75 13.76 11.49
CA GLY A 115 -0.04 15.01 11.76
C GLY A 115 1.38 15.11 11.19
N GLN A 116 1.93 14.07 10.54
CA GLN A 116 3.21 14.19 9.86
C GLN A 116 3.14 15.29 8.79
N GLN A 117 4.10 16.21 8.80
CA GLN A 117 4.19 17.23 7.77
C GLN A 117 4.73 16.63 6.47
N PRO A 118 4.26 17.09 5.30
CA PRO A 118 4.83 16.68 4.02
C PRO A 118 6.26 17.23 3.88
N VAL A 119 7.12 16.51 3.16
CA VAL A 119 8.47 16.97 2.81
C VAL A 119 8.36 18.14 1.82
N THR A 120 8.96 19.26 2.18
CA THR A 120 8.84 20.54 1.46
C THR A 120 9.26 20.41 0.00
N TYR A 121 10.46 19.91 -0.25
CA TYR A 121 11.01 19.77 -1.61
C TYR A 121 10.07 19.01 -2.57
N PHE A 122 9.50 17.91 -2.15
CA PHE A 122 8.61 17.13 -3.01
C PHE A 122 7.33 17.89 -3.36
N ARG A 123 6.83 18.71 -2.43
CA ARG A 123 5.64 19.54 -2.65
C ARG A 123 5.92 20.74 -3.53
N GLU A 124 7.10 21.34 -3.40
CA GLU A 124 7.54 22.42 -4.27
C GLU A 124 7.61 21.95 -5.72
N VAL A 125 8.39 20.90 -6.01
CA VAL A 125 8.53 20.37 -7.37
C VAL A 125 7.18 19.94 -7.95
N LEU A 126 6.36 19.21 -7.16
CA LEU A 126 5.06 18.76 -7.64
C LEU A 126 4.12 19.92 -7.97
N SER A 127 4.09 20.98 -7.14
CA SER A 127 3.25 22.16 -7.39
C SER A 127 3.63 22.90 -8.67
N LEU A 128 4.92 22.99 -8.95
CA LEU A 128 5.44 23.59 -10.19
C LEU A 128 5.11 22.74 -11.42
N CYS A 129 5.15 21.41 -11.29
CA CYS A 129 4.76 20.50 -12.36
C CYS A 129 3.25 20.54 -12.64
N ASP A 130 2.42 20.65 -11.60
CA ASP A 130 0.96 20.69 -11.74
C ASP A 130 0.46 22.06 -12.27
N HIS A 131 1.25 23.12 -12.10
CA HIS A 131 0.96 24.45 -12.64
C HIS A 131 2.17 25.05 -13.37
N PRO A 132 2.55 24.52 -14.55
CA PRO A 132 3.81 24.89 -15.25
C PRO A 132 3.95 26.38 -15.59
N ALA A 133 2.85 27.14 -15.67
CA ALA A 133 2.89 28.57 -15.88
C ALA A 133 3.63 29.34 -14.76
N LEU A 134 3.82 28.74 -13.60
CA LEU A 134 4.66 29.32 -12.54
C LEU A 134 6.13 29.31 -12.92
N LEU A 135 6.59 28.33 -13.67
CA LEU A 135 7.98 28.20 -14.10
C LEU A 135 8.44 29.34 -15.03
N ASP A 136 7.50 29.99 -15.72
CA ASP A 136 7.79 31.13 -16.62
C ASP A 136 7.78 32.48 -15.90
N LYS A 137 7.54 32.54 -14.58
CA LYS A 137 7.43 33.76 -13.79
C LYS A 137 8.71 34.03 -12.99
N SER A 138 9.20 35.26 -13.07
CA SER A 138 10.37 35.70 -12.30
C SER A 138 10.14 35.61 -10.77
N GLU A 139 8.91 35.86 -10.32
CA GLU A 139 8.53 35.83 -8.91
C GLU A 139 8.64 34.42 -8.28
N THR A 140 8.63 33.37 -9.09
CA THR A 140 8.79 31.99 -8.64
C THR A 140 10.11 31.76 -7.91
N HIS A 141 11.20 32.42 -8.37
CA HIS A 141 12.52 32.35 -7.72
C HIS A 141 12.57 32.95 -6.30
N ALA A 142 11.57 33.72 -5.92
CA ALA A 142 11.45 34.23 -4.54
C ALA A 142 10.69 33.31 -3.60
N LEU A 143 10.02 32.27 -4.13
CA LEU A 143 9.14 31.37 -3.38
C LEU A 143 9.62 29.92 -3.33
N TYR A 144 10.44 29.51 -4.29
CA TYR A 144 10.90 28.15 -4.49
C TYR A 144 12.43 28.11 -4.60
N SER A 145 13.04 27.03 -4.12
CA SER A 145 14.48 26.81 -4.29
C SER A 145 14.86 26.63 -5.76
N SER A 146 16.08 27.03 -6.11
CA SER A 146 16.55 26.98 -7.52
C SER A 146 16.59 25.55 -8.06
N ASP A 147 17.00 24.60 -7.24
CA ASP A 147 17.03 23.17 -7.59
C ASP A 147 15.64 22.56 -7.73
N ALA A 148 14.64 22.99 -6.95
CA ALA A 148 13.25 22.59 -7.15
C ALA A 148 12.67 23.10 -8.47
N ILE A 149 12.98 24.36 -8.84
CA ILE A 149 12.59 24.94 -10.14
C ILE A 149 13.25 24.18 -11.29
N GLU A 150 14.56 23.95 -11.21
CA GLU A 150 15.30 23.19 -12.22
C GLU A 150 14.75 21.77 -12.36
N ARG A 151 14.49 21.11 -11.23
CA ARG A 151 13.93 19.75 -11.21
C ARG A 151 12.55 19.69 -11.85
N ALA A 152 11.69 20.66 -11.57
CA ALA A 152 10.39 20.77 -12.18
C ALA A 152 10.47 20.92 -13.71
N TRP A 153 11.38 21.76 -14.21
CA TRP A 153 11.67 21.88 -15.65
C TRP A 153 12.10 20.56 -16.26
N GLN A 154 13.07 19.87 -15.66
CA GLN A 154 13.56 18.57 -16.12
C GLN A 154 12.43 17.52 -16.21
N ILE A 155 11.51 17.53 -15.26
CA ILE A 155 10.38 16.61 -15.23
C ILE A 155 9.35 16.95 -16.30
N ILE A 156 8.93 18.21 -16.39
CA ILE A 156 7.91 18.66 -17.33
C ILE A 156 8.34 18.45 -18.78
N GLU A 157 9.63 18.62 -19.09
CA GLU A 157 10.16 18.35 -20.43
C GLU A 157 10.09 16.88 -20.84
N LYS A 158 10.04 15.95 -19.88
CA LYS A 158 9.86 14.51 -20.14
C LYS A 158 8.40 14.12 -20.33
N ILE A 159 7.45 15.00 -19.96
CA ILE A 159 6.02 14.73 -20.08
C ILE A 159 5.54 15.28 -21.44
N PRO A 160 4.97 14.45 -22.33
CA PRO A 160 4.48 14.87 -23.62
C PRO A 160 3.52 16.07 -23.51
N GLY A 161 3.81 17.12 -24.27
CA GLY A 161 3.02 18.35 -24.26
C GLY A 161 3.08 19.15 -22.96
N ARG A 162 3.97 18.82 -22.02
CA ARG A 162 4.05 19.42 -20.68
C ARG A 162 2.73 19.40 -19.92
N ALA A 163 1.92 18.35 -20.16
CA ALA A 163 0.52 18.27 -19.74
C ALA A 163 0.32 17.14 -18.74
N THR A 164 0.39 17.45 -17.43
CA THR A 164 0.14 16.48 -16.35
C THR A 164 -1.29 15.97 -16.29
N GLY A 165 -2.24 16.67 -16.93
CA GLY A 165 -3.64 16.24 -17.06
C GLY A 165 -3.93 15.33 -18.26
N ALA A 166 -2.93 14.99 -19.10
CA ALA A 166 -3.08 14.07 -20.21
C ALA A 166 -2.76 12.62 -19.79
N TYR A 167 -3.35 11.64 -20.48
CA TYR A 167 -2.94 10.24 -20.31
C TYR A 167 -1.48 10.06 -20.70
N SER A 168 -0.73 9.34 -19.87
CA SER A 168 0.61 8.88 -20.22
C SER A 168 0.57 7.50 -20.91
N HIS A 169 1.73 7.00 -21.31
CA HIS A 169 1.90 5.60 -21.67
C HIS A 169 1.45 4.68 -20.52
N SER A 170 0.87 3.53 -20.83
CA SER A 170 0.28 2.62 -19.82
C SER A 170 1.30 2.10 -18.79
N GLN A 171 2.55 1.99 -19.18
CA GLN A 171 3.66 1.65 -18.29
C GLN A 171 4.14 2.85 -17.45
N GLY A 172 3.69 4.05 -17.79
CA GLY A 172 4.14 5.33 -17.23
C GLY A 172 5.05 6.12 -18.17
N VAL A 173 5.25 7.40 -17.88
CA VAL A 173 6.12 8.30 -18.64
C VAL A 173 7.54 7.74 -18.70
N LYS A 174 8.08 7.54 -19.92
CA LYS A 174 9.40 6.90 -20.09
C LYS A 174 10.51 7.63 -19.33
N GLY A 175 10.58 8.94 -19.43
CA GLY A 175 11.63 9.71 -18.75
C GLY A 175 11.56 9.59 -17.22
N LEU A 176 10.37 9.47 -16.64
CA LEU A 176 10.22 9.23 -15.18
C LEU A 176 10.61 7.79 -14.80
N ARG A 177 10.31 6.81 -15.64
CA ARG A 177 10.78 5.42 -15.44
C ARG A 177 12.30 5.31 -15.51
N ASP A 178 12.92 6.01 -16.45
CA ASP A 178 14.38 6.05 -16.59
C ASP A 178 15.05 6.70 -15.35
N GLU A 179 14.44 7.74 -14.77
CA GLU A 179 14.91 8.33 -13.51
C GLU A 179 14.76 7.39 -12.32
N ILE A 180 13.65 6.68 -12.21
CA ILE A 180 13.46 5.67 -11.16
C ILE A 180 14.51 4.56 -11.30
N ALA A 181 14.78 4.11 -12.53
CA ALA A 181 15.82 3.13 -12.79
C ALA A 181 17.21 3.64 -12.37
N ALA A 182 17.53 4.91 -12.64
CA ALA A 182 18.78 5.53 -12.19
C ALA A 182 18.87 5.55 -10.64
N GLY A 183 17.77 5.87 -9.96
CA GLY A 183 17.68 5.82 -8.49
C GLY A 183 17.88 4.41 -7.93
N ILE A 184 17.26 3.40 -8.56
CA ILE A 184 17.46 1.98 -8.19
C ILE A 184 18.91 1.57 -8.39
N ALA A 185 19.52 1.94 -9.53
CA ALA A 185 20.91 1.62 -9.82
C ALA A 185 21.86 2.27 -8.80
N ALA A 186 21.60 3.51 -8.38
CA ALA A 186 22.37 4.20 -7.36
C ALA A 186 22.22 3.55 -5.98
N ARG A 187 21.02 3.12 -5.61
CA ARG A 187 20.74 2.43 -4.34
C ARG A 187 21.39 1.06 -4.26
N ASP A 188 21.26 0.26 -5.31
CA ASP A 188 21.63 -1.16 -5.31
C ASP A 188 23.06 -1.41 -5.79
N GLY A 189 23.66 -0.48 -6.55
CA GLY A 189 24.98 -0.65 -7.16
C GLY A 189 24.98 -1.55 -8.40
N PHE A 190 23.82 -1.88 -8.94
CA PHE A 190 23.62 -2.71 -10.12
C PHE A 190 22.77 -2.01 -11.17
N HIS A 191 22.95 -2.35 -12.43
CA HIS A 191 22.15 -1.79 -13.51
C HIS A 191 20.65 -1.99 -13.30
N ALA A 192 19.87 -0.96 -13.65
CA ALA A 192 18.42 -0.99 -13.72
C ALA A 192 17.96 -0.35 -15.04
N SER A 193 16.84 -0.83 -15.57
CA SER A 193 16.28 -0.32 -16.83
C SER A 193 14.87 0.24 -16.62
N GLY A 194 14.61 1.42 -17.17
CA GLY A 194 13.26 2.01 -17.18
C GLY A 194 12.23 1.13 -17.91
N ASP A 195 12.68 0.22 -18.77
CA ASP A 195 11.80 -0.72 -19.46
C ASP A 195 11.28 -1.85 -18.53
N ASN A 196 11.95 -2.08 -17.41
CA ASN A 196 11.53 -3.01 -16.36
C ASN A 196 10.51 -2.40 -15.38
N ILE A 197 10.23 -1.11 -15.46
CA ILE A 197 9.42 -0.37 -14.48
C ILE A 197 8.03 -0.10 -15.01
N PHE A 198 7.03 -0.43 -14.19
CA PHE A 198 5.62 -0.10 -14.40
C PHE A 198 5.17 0.84 -13.29
N LEU A 199 4.81 2.08 -13.64
CA LEU A 199 4.26 3.06 -12.71
C LEU A 199 2.80 2.75 -12.40
N THR A 200 2.43 2.79 -11.12
CA THR A 200 1.11 2.37 -10.65
C THR A 200 0.55 3.36 -9.62
N ASP A 201 -0.76 3.31 -9.37
CA ASP A 201 -1.44 4.12 -8.35
C ASP A 201 -1.19 3.56 -6.93
N GLY A 202 0.08 3.55 -6.51
CA GLY A 202 0.57 2.86 -5.32
C GLY A 202 0.89 1.39 -5.60
N ALA A 203 1.38 0.65 -4.60
CA ALA A 203 1.76 -0.75 -4.76
C ALA A 203 0.57 -1.70 -4.98
N SER A 204 -0.62 -1.39 -4.44
CA SER A 204 -1.77 -2.31 -4.48
C SER A 204 -2.22 -2.70 -5.90
N PRO A 205 -2.36 -1.78 -6.88
CA PRO A 205 -2.67 -2.16 -8.26
C PRO A 205 -1.62 -3.06 -8.89
N ALA A 206 -0.33 -2.85 -8.59
CA ALA A 206 0.74 -3.72 -9.06
C ALA A 206 0.61 -5.15 -8.52
N VAL A 207 0.29 -5.31 -7.23
CA VAL A 207 -0.01 -6.62 -6.62
C VAL A 207 -1.19 -7.28 -7.33
N HIS A 208 -2.30 -6.54 -7.54
CA HIS A 208 -3.47 -7.08 -8.26
C HIS A 208 -3.13 -7.51 -9.69
N MET A 209 -2.30 -6.76 -10.43
CA MET A 209 -1.86 -7.14 -11.76
C MET A 209 -1.09 -8.46 -11.75
N MET A 210 -0.19 -8.66 -10.78
CA MET A 210 0.55 -9.91 -10.65
C MET A 210 -0.34 -11.07 -10.23
N MET A 211 -1.30 -10.88 -9.31
CA MET A 211 -2.27 -11.92 -8.96
C MET A 211 -3.15 -12.30 -10.16
N GLN A 212 -3.56 -11.32 -10.95
CA GLN A 212 -4.32 -11.56 -12.19
C GLN A 212 -3.52 -12.34 -13.23
N LEU A 213 -2.20 -12.11 -13.32
CA LEU A 213 -1.32 -12.84 -14.22
C LEU A 213 -1.10 -14.29 -13.76
N LEU A 214 -0.92 -14.50 -12.45
CA LEU A 214 -0.44 -15.77 -11.87
C LEU A 214 -1.56 -16.75 -11.50
N ILE A 215 -2.78 -16.26 -11.27
CA ILE A 215 -3.90 -17.05 -10.78
C ILE A 215 -4.92 -17.25 -11.90
N SER A 216 -5.07 -18.47 -12.37
CA SER A 216 -6.10 -18.88 -13.32
C SER A 216 -7.26 -19.65 -12.64
N SER A 217 -6.99 -20.32 -11.54
CA SER A 217 -7.95 -21.14 -10.80
C SER A 217 -7.51 -21.37 -9.35
N GLU A 218 -8.35 -22.05 -8.57
CA GLU A 218 -8.04 -22.49 -7.21
C GLU A 218 -6.85 -23.47 -7.12
N LYS A 219 -6.40 -24.03 -8.24
CA LYS A 219 -5.20 -24.87 -8.28
C LYS A 219 -3.90 -24.07 -8.32
N ASP A 220 -3.97 -22.77 -8.54
CA ASP A 220 -2.81 -21.89 -8.48
C ASP A 220 -2.67 -21.32 -7.07
N GLY A 221 -1.54 -21.62 -6.43
CA GLY A 221 -1.22 -21.22 -5.07
C GLY A 221 -0.21 -20.08 -5.01
N ILE A 222 -0.35 -19.24 -3.99
CA ILE A 222 0.62 -18.19 -3.65
C ILE A 222 1.07 -18.40 -2.20
N LEU A 223 2.38 -18.61 -1.99
CA LEU A 223 2.97 -18.64 -0.66
C LEU A 223 2.94 -17.23 -0.05
N CYS A 224 2.26 -17.08 1.08
CA CYS A 224 2.13 -15.82 1.81
C CYS A 224 2.54 -15.98 3.27
N PRO A 225 3.19 -14.97 3.86
CA PRO A 225 3.56 -15.02 5.27
C PRO A 225 2.32 -15.03 6.18
N ILE A 226 2.44 -15.65 7.32
CA ILE A 226 1.51 -15.53 8.43
C ILE A 226 2.31 -15.13 9.67
N PRO A 227 2.00 -13.92 10.22
CA PRO A 227 0.98 -12.94 9.81
C PRO A 227 1.34 -12.17 8.53
N GLN A 228 0.34 -11.62 7.84
CA GLN A 228 0.48 -10.95 6.55
C GLN A 228 -0.30 -9.63 6.47
N TYR A 229 0.07 -8.76 5.53
CA TYR A 229 -0.78 -7.65 5.12
C TYR A 229 -1.99 -8.19 4.32
N PRO A 230 -3.24 -7.92 4.75
CA PRO A 230 -4.45 -8.56 4.18
C PRO A 230 -4.70 -8.29 2.69
N LEU A 231 -3.97 -7.39 2.05
CA LEU A 231 -4.02 -7.16 0.61
C LEU A 231 -3.77 -8.46 -0.17
N TYR A 232 -2.81 -9.27 0.29
CA TYR A 232 -2.42 -10.49 -0.43
C TYR A 232 -3.51 -11.55 -0.35
N SER A 233 -4.00 -11.88 0.84
CA SER A 233 -5.09 -12.86 1.01
C SER A 233 -6.37 -12.41 0.30
N ALA A 234 -6.74 -11.14 0.43
CA ALA A 234 -7.89 -10.56 -0.23
C ALA A 234 -7.76 -10.63 -1.77
N SER A 235 -6.58 -10.28 -2.31
CA SER A 235 -6.32 -10.33 -3.75
C SER A 235 -6.35 -11.77 -4.30
N ILE A 236 -5.75 -12.72 -3.58
CA ILE A 236 -5.78 -14.16 -3.95
C ILE A 236 -7.23 -14.66 -3.99
N ALA A 237 -8.03 -14.38 -2.96
CA ALA A 237 -9.44 -14.75 -2.91
C ALA A 237 -10.24 -14.13 -4.07
N LEU A 238 -10.01 -12.83 -4.34
CA LEU A 238 -10.70 -12.09 -5.40
C LEU A 238 -10.40 -12.67 -6.80
N HIS A 239 -9.16 -13.11 -7.04
CA HIS A 239 -8.77 -13.77 -8.29
C HIS A 239 -9.11 -15.27 -8.31
N GLY A 240 -9.44 -15.85 -7.17
CA GLY A 240 -9.89 -17.24 -7.03
C GLY A 240 -8.76 -18.26 -6.99
N GLY A 241 -7.60 -17.85 -6.48
CA GLY A 241 -6.47 -18.72 -6.17
C GLY A 241 -6.51 -19.31 -4.78
N SER A 242 -5.49 -20.07 -4.42
CA SER A 242 -5.29 -20.65 -3.11
C SER A 242 -4.20 -19.94 -2.34
N LEU A 243 -4.52 -19.47 -1.14
CA LEU A 243 -3.52 -19.00 -0.19
C LEU A 243 -2.75 -20.21 0.34
N VAL A 244 -1.44 -20.22 0.19
CA VAL A 244 -0.55 -21.21 0.81
C VAL A 244 0.19 -20.51 1.94
N PRO A 245 -0.17 -20.73 3.21
CA PRO A 245 0.44 -20.02 4.32
C PRO A 245 1.84 -20.57 4.62
N TYR A 246 2.77 -19.70 4.96
CA TYR A 246 4.00 -20.05 5.68
C TYR A 246 4.11 -19.18 6.93
N PHE A 247 4.65 -19.74 8.01
CA PHE A 247 4.62 -19.08 9.31
C PHE A 247 5.96 -18.40 9.60
N LEU A 248 5.91 -17.12 9.97
CA LEU A 248 7.06 -16.40 10.49
C LEU A 248 7.32 -16.86 11.94
N ASP A 249 8.59 -17.01 12.29
CA ASP A 249 8.99 -17.45 13.64
C ASP A 249 9.02 -16.25 14.60
N GLU A 250 7.99 -16.17 15.46
CA GLU A 250 7.87 -15.09 16.44
C GLU A 250 8.99 -15.11 17.48
N GLU A 251 9.44 -16.29 17.90
CA GLU A 251 10.51 -16.44 18.90
C GLU A 251 11.87 -16.03 18.34
N ALA A 252 12.07 -16.17 17.03
CA ALA A 252 13.23 -15.69 16.30
C ALA A 252 13.05 -14.26 15.74
N GLY A 253 12.19 -13.44 16.36
CA GLY A 253 11.95 -12.05 15.95
C GLY A 253 11.24 -11.91 14.61
N TRP A 254 10.28 -12.80 14.31
CA TRP A 254 9.56 -12.89 13.04
C TRP A 254 10.44 -13.27 11.85
N GLY A 255 11.47 -14.09 12.12
CA GLY A 255 12.34 -14.64 11.09
C GLY A 255 11.58 -15.48 10.06
N LEU A 256 12.10 -15.53 8.84
CA LEU A 256 11.59 -16.41 7.78
C LEU A 256 12.55 -17.59 7.61
N GLU A 257 12.09 -18.80 7.92
CA GLU A 257 12.88 -20.02 7.79
C GLU A 257 12.57 -20.73 6.45
N VAL A 258 13.63 -20.99 5.67
CA VAL A 258 13.47 -21.62 4.33
C VAL A 258 12.93 -23.04 4.43
N ASP A 259 13.22 -23.75 5.51
CA ASP A 259 12.69 -25.10 5.71
C ASP A 259 11.17 -25.09 5.95
N GLU A 260 10.62 -24.03 6.57
CA GLU A 260 9.17 -23.82 6.62
C GLU A 260 8.58 -23.59 5.21
N LEU A 261 9.26 -22.79 4.36
CA LEU A 261 8.83 -22.60 2.97
C LEU A 261 8.76 -23.92 2.20
N LYS A 262 9.80 -24.75 2.31
CA LYS A 262 9.86 -26.08 1.66
C LYS A 262 8.70 -26.98 2.13
N LYS A 263 8.48 -27.05 3.42
CA LYS A 263 7.40 -27.83 4.03
C LYS A 263 6.03 -27.41 3.48
N GLN A 264 5.73 -26.12 3.46
CA GLN A 264 4.45 -25.61 2.97
C GLN A 264 4.28 -25.80 1.46
N LEU A 265 5.37 -25.67 0.69
CA LEU A 265 5.39 -25.95 -0.73
C LEU A 265 5.07 -27.43 -1.03
N GLU A 266 5.69 -28.35 -0.32
CA GLU A 266 5.44 -29.78 -0.46
C GLU A 266 4.01 -30.15 -0.05
N GLU A 267 3.52 -29.58 1.03
CA GLU A 267 2.14 -29.77 1.48
C GLU A 267 1.13 -29.27 0.43
N ALA A 268 1.35 -28.11 -0.15
CA ALA A 268 0.50 -27.58 -1.22
C ALA A 268 0.53 -28.48 -2.47
N ARG A 269 1.73 -28.93 -2.89
CA ARG A 269 1.91 -29.84 -4.02
C ARG A 269 1.18 -31.19 -3.78
N SER A 270 1.23 -31.72 -2.57
CA SER A 270 0.51 -32.95 -2.22
C SER A 270 -1.02 -32.83 -2.33
N LYS A 271 -1.54 -31.61 -2.18
CA LYS A 271 -2.97 -31.26 -2.36
C LYS A 271 -3.33 -30.93 -3.81
N GLY A 272 -2.40 -31.07 -4.75
CA GLY A 272 -2.61 -30.77 -6.17
C GLY A 272 -2.61 -29.26 -6.48
N ILE A 273 -2.05 -28.43 -5.60
CA ILE A 273 -1.89 -26.99 -5.79
C ILE A 273 -0.53 -26.73 -6.45
N THR A 274 -0.54 -26.02 -7.56
CA THR A 274 0.68 -25.52 -8.22
C THR A 274 1.03 -24.16 -7.63
N VAL A 275 2.07 -24.09 -6.81
CA VAL A 275 2.53 -22.82 -6.25
C VAL A 275 3.25 -22.02 -7.33
N ARG A 276 2.79 -20.79 -7.56
CA ARG A 276 3.29 -19.89 -8.61
C ARG A 276 4.30 -18.87 -8.11
N ALA A 277 4.12 -18.41 -6.87
CA ALA A 277 4.92 -17.33 -6.32
C ALA A 277 5.09 -17.43 -4.81
N LEU A 278 6.13 -16.78 -4.33
CA LEU A 278 6.38 -16.46 -2.93
C LEU A 278 6.26 -14.96 -2.71
N VAL A 279 5.43 -14.54 -1.77
CA VAL A 279 5.35 -13.15 -1.28
C VAL A 279 6.26 -12.98 -0.07
N VAL A 280 7.12 -11.97 -0.11
CA VAL A 280 7.94 -11.55 1.04
C VAL A 280 7.74 -10.07 1.28
N ILE A 281 7.42 -9.68 2.51
CA ILE A 281 7.25 -8.27 2.92
C ILE A 281 8.45 -7.89 3.77
N ASN A 282 9.32 -7.03 3.27
CA ASN A 282 10.56 -6.64 3.94
C ASN A 282 10.90 -5.16 3.76
N PRO A 283 10.90 -4.36 4.83
CA PRO A 283 10.49 -4.63 6.22
C PRO A 283 9.05 -5.07 6.40
N GLY A 284 8.76 -5.85 7.45
CA GLY A 284 7.53 -6.60 7.63
C GLY A 284 6.29 -5.77 8.04
N ASN A 285 5.14 -6.12 7.50
CA ASN A 285 3.82 -5.66 7.95
C ASN A 285 2.92 -6.90 8.16
N PRO A 286 2.48 -7.18 9.39
CA PRO A 286 2.37 -6.28 10.55
C PRO A 286 3.56 -6.29 11.53
N THR A 287 4.56 -7.09 11.33
CA THR A 287 5.51 -7.60 12.34
C THR A 287 6.74 -6.72 12.59
N GLY A 288 7.09 -5.82 11.65
CA GLY A 288 8.15 -4.83 11.84
C GLY A 288 9.59 -5.37 11.75
N GLN A 289 9.80 -6.65 11.41
CA GLN A 289 11.14 -7.21 11.25
C GLN A 289 11.83 -6.71 9.98
N VAL A 290 13.16 -6.74 9.99
CA VAL A 290 14.03 -6.54 8.82
C VAL A 290 14.82 -7.80 8.59
N LEU A 291 14.72 -8.40 7.41
CA LEU A 291 15.42 -9.64 7.08
C LEU A 291 16.94 -9.42 6.98
N ALA A 292 17.71 -10.33 7.55
CA ALA A 292 19.15 -10.35 7.37
C ALA A 292 19.51 -10.72 5.93
N GLU A 293 20.63 -10.19 5.43
CA GLU A 293 21.13 -10.44 4.07
C GLU A 293 21.25 -11.93 3.76
N GLU A 294 21.82 -12.71 4.69
CA GLU A 294 21.98 -14.16 4.52
C GLU A 294 20.64 -14.89 4.41
N ASN A 295 19.61 -14.40 5.10
CA ASN A 295 18.27 -14.97 4.98
C ASN A 295 17.65 -14.63 3.61
N GLN A 296 17.83 -13.40 3.14
CA GLN A 296 17.39 -13.00 1.80
C GLN A 296 18.07 -13.82 0.69
N LYS A 297 19.37 -14.13 0.82
CA LYS A 297 20.10 -15.00 -0.13
C LYS A 297 19.45 -16.39 -0.23
N LYS A 298 19.19 -17.02 0.93
CA LYS A 298 18.51 -18.33 0.98
C LYS A 298 17.13 -18.31 0.33
N ILE A 299 16.36 -17.22 0.52
CA ILE A 299 15.04 -17.04 -0.10
C ILE A 299 15.16 -16.93 -1.62
N VAL A 300 16.13 -16.17 -2.12
CA VAL A 300 16.38 -16.03 -3.58
C VAL A 300 16.73 -17.38 -4.18
N GLU A 301 17.65 -18.13 -3.54
CA GLU A 301 18.04 -19.48 -4.00
C GLU A 301 16.86 -20.46 -3.96
N PHE A 302 16.03 -20.40 -2.92
CA PHE A 302 14.81 -21.21 -2.84
C PHE A 302 13.87 -20.93 -4.03
N CYS A 303 13.56 -19.65 -4.31
CA CYS A 303 12.70 -19.29 -5.44
C CYS A 303 13.28 -19.74 -6.78
N LYS A 304 14.59 -19.57 -6.97
CA LYS A 304 15.30 -20.01 -8.19
C LYS A 304 15.20 -21.53 -8.37
N ASN A 305 15.46 -22.30 -7.31
CA ASN A 305 15.52 -23.75 -7.36
C ASN A 305 14.13 -24.39 -7.56
N ASP A 306 13.09 -23.78 -6.97
CA ASP A 306 11.72 -24.30 -7.04
C ASP A 306 10.87 -23.68 -8.16
N GLY A 307 11.44 -22.76 -8.95
CA GLY A 307 10.78 -22.14 -10.09
C GLY A 307 9.63 -21.21 -9.70
N LEU A 308 9.78 -20.45 -8.61
CA LEU A 308 8.78 -19.55 -8.09
C LEU A 308 9.06 -18.10 -8.50
N VAL A 309 8.00 -17.35 -8.78
CA VAL A 309 8.10 -15.88 -8.89
C VAL A 309 8.30 -15.32 -7.47
N LEU A 310 9.33 -14.50 -7.26
CA LEU A 310 9.52 -13.77 -6.02
C LEU A 310 8.80 -12.42 -6.09
N LEU A 311 7.76 -12.25 -5.27
CA LEU A 311 7.00 -11.01 -5.11
C LEU A 311 7.51 -10.30 -3.85
N ALA A 312 8.39 -9.32 -4.03
CA ALA A 312 9.06 -8.59 -2.96
C ALA A 312 8.30 -7.27 -2.67
N ASP A 313 7.57 -7.24 -1.56
CA ASP A 313 6.94 -6.01 -1.06
C ASP A 313 7.96 -5.23 -0.23
N GLU A 314 8.55 -4.22 -0.86
CA GLU A 314 9.66 -3.43 -0.33
C GLU A 314 9.25 -1.98 -0.01
N VAL A 315 7.95 -1.73 0.21
CA VAL A 315 7.40 -0.38 0.40
C VAL A 315 7.94 0.34 1.65
N TYR A 316 8.53 -0.38 2.60
CA TYR A 316 9.11 0.18 3.83
C TYR A 316 10.63 0.33 3.77
N GLN A 317 11.25 0.35 2.60
CA GLN A 317 12.71 0.41 2.43
C GLN A 317 13.41 1.50 3.24
N GLU A 318 12.75 2.64 3.50
CA GLU A 318 13.29 3.77 4.25
C GLU A 318 13.04 3.67 5.77
N ASN A 319 12.18 2.74 6.18
CA ASN A 319 11.77 2.60 7.58
C ASN A 319 12.58 1.50 8.26
N ILE A 320 13.80 1.81 8.67
CA ILE A 320 14.68 0.94 9.48
C ILE A 320 15.18 1.75 10.67
N TYR A 321 15.05 1.18 11.88
CA TYR A 321 15.29 1.87 13.15
C TYR A 321 16.41 1.26 13.97
N VAL A 322 17.09 0.23 13.44
CA VAL A 322 18.20 -0.49 14.09
C VAL A 322 19.50 -0.26 13.33
N GLU A 323 20.62 -0.16 14.04
CA GLU A 323 21.94 0.14 13.45
C GLU A 323 22.60 -1.08 12.81
N ASP A 324 22.24 -2.28 13.27
CA ASP A 324 22.83 -3.56 12.85
C ASP A 324 22.22 -4.16 11.60
N LYS A 325 21.17 -3.53 11.03
CA LYS A 325 20.51 -3.97 9.81
C LYS A 325 20.36 -2.83 8.82
N GLN A 326 20.39 -3.17 7.53
CA GLN A 326 20.19 -2.24 6.42
C GLN A 326 19.18 -2.82 5.44
N PHE A 327 18.54 -1.97 4.67
CA PHE A 327 17.72 -2.41 3.57
C PHE A 327 18.59 -2.91 2.41
N HIS A 328 18.32 -4.13 1.99
CA HIS A 328 18.81 -4.69 0.73
C HIS A 328 17.59 -5.10 -0.12
N SER A 329 17.48 -4.58 -1.34
CA SER A 329 16.45 -5.06 -2.24
C SER A 329 16.72 -6.52 -2.63
N PHE A 330 15.67 -7.31 -2.86
CA PHE A 330 15.84 -8.67 -3.35
C PHE A 330 16.55 -8.74 -4.72
N LYS A 331 16.39 -7.68 -5.54
CA LYS A 331 17.16 -7.53 -6.77
C LYS A 331 18.65 -7.42 -6.48
N LYS A 332 19.06 -6.53 -5.55
CA LYS A 332 20.48 -6.41 -5.13
C LYS A 332 21.03 -7.76 -4.66
N ILE A 333 20.26 -8.48 -3.85
CA ILE A 333 20.65 -9.80 -3.36
C ILE A 333 20.82 -10.78 -4.52
N ALA A 334 19.86 -10.88 -5.43
CA ALA A 334 19.96 -11.76 -6.60
C ALA A 334 21.20 -11.44 -7.46
N ARG A 335 21.48 -10.14 -7.69
CA ARG A 335 22.68 -9.73 -8.43
C ARG A 335 23.97 -10.05 -7.68
N SER A 336 24.02 -9.92 -6.37
CA SER A 336 25.19 -10.28 -5.56
C SER A 336 25.51 -11.77 -5.58
N LEU A 337 24.49 -12.61 -5.83
CA LEU A 337 24.64 -14.06 -6.05
C LEU A 337 25.03 -14.41 -7.50
N GLY A 338 25.18 -13.41 -8.38
CA GLY A 338 25.56 -13.61 -9.77
C GLY A 338 24.38 -13.88 -10.72
N TYR A 339 23.14 -13.80 -10.23
CA TYR A 339 21.96 -13.97 -11.09
C TYR A 339 21.73 -12.74 -11.96
N THR A 340 21.38 -12.97 -13.21
CA THR A 340 21.08 -11.94 -14.21
C THR A 340 19.59 -11.59 -14.24
N ASP A 341 19.20 -10.71 -15.18
CA ASP A 341 17.79 -10.38 -15.41
C ASP A 341 16.95 -11.55 -15.93
N ASP A 342 17.59 -12.63 -16.42
CA ASP A 342 16.91 -13.78 -17.01
C ASP A 342 16.81 -14.99 -16.06
N ASP A 343 17.46 -14.92 -14.90
CA ASP A 343 17.64 -16.09 -14.03
C ASP A 343 16.49 -16.33 -13.04
N LEU A 344 15.85 -15.28 -12.56
CA LEU A 344 14.83 -15.34 -11.51
C LEU A 344 13.69 -14.39 -11.83
N PRO A 345 12.45 -14.87 -11.99
CA PRO A 345 11.29 -14.00 -12.05
C PRO A 345 11.09 -13.29 -10.68
N LEU A 346 11.36 -11.98 -10.68
CA LEU A 346 11.32 -11.13 -9.49
C LEU A 346 10.49 -9.88 -9.79
N VAL A 347 9.61 -9.52 -8.85
CA VAL A 347 8.84 -8.28 -8.86
C VAL A 347 9.07 -7.55 -7.55
N SER A 348 9.64 -6.34 -7.61
CA SER A 348 9.79 -5.44 -6.47
C SER A 348 8.69 -4.40 -6.47
N PHE A 349 7.90 -4.33 -5.40
CA PHE A 349 6.82 -3.34 -5.24
C PHE A 349 7.28 -2.17 -4.38
N GLN A 350 6.96 -0.96 -4.83
CA GLN A 350 7.30 0.28 -4.16
C GLN A 350 6.11 1.25 -4.12
N SER A 351 6.10 2.15 -3.13
CA SER A 351 5.04 3.12 -2.95
C SER A 351 5.55 4.40 -2.30
N VAL A 352 5.01 5.54 -2.71
CA VAL A 352 5.23 6.83 -2.04
C VAL A 352 4.41 6.99 -0.75
N SER A 353 3.61 5.99 -0.39
CA SER A 353 2.73 6.02 0.79
C SER A 353 3.48 5.81 2.10
N LYS A 354 4.70 5.28 2.05
CA LYS A 354 5.48 4.85 3.22
C LYS A 354 6.78 5.66 3.31
N GLY A 355 7.79 5.14 3.97
CA GLY A 355 9.04 5.86 4.17
C GLY A 355 8.85 7.10 5.05
N TYR A 356 9.72 8.06 4.88
CA TYR A 356 9.60 9.39 5.50
C TYR A 356 8.69 10.34 4.70
N TYR A 357 8.43 10.06 3.45
CA TYR A 357 7.60 10.89 2.58
C TYR A 357 6.10 10.76 2.86
N GLY A 358 5.58 9.58 3.21
CA GLY A 358 4.22 9.39 3.71
C GLY A 358 3.07 9.93 2.83
N GLU A 359 3.24 9.94 1.51
CA GLU A 359 2.32 10.57 0.56
C GLU A 359 1.19 9.62 0.11
N CYS A 360 0.49 9.03 1.09
CA CYS A 360 -0.54 8.01 0.86
C CYS A 360 -1.64 8.44 -0.13
N GLY A 361 -2.09 9.70 -0.04
CA GLY A 361 -3.17 10.25 -0.86
C GLY A 361 -2.75 10.57 -2.31
N LYS A 362 -1.46 10.67 -2.59
CA LYS A 362 -0.94 10.97 -3.93
C LYS A 362 -0.94 9.76 -4.86
N ARG A 363 -1.16 8.57 -4.32
CA ARG A 363 -1.28 7.32 -5.07
C ARG A 363 -0.15 7.08 -6.07
N GLY A 364 1.09 7.29 -5.67
CA GLY A 364 2.27 6.97 -6.48
C GLY A 364 2.89 5.64 -6.05
N GLY A 365 3.43 4.91 -7.01
CA GLY A 365 4.16 3.68 -6.80
C GLY A 365 4.65 3.08 -8.11
N TYR A 366 5.40 2.01 -8.00
CA TYR A 366 5.86 1.25 -9.16
C TYR A 366 6.10 -0.22 -8.80
N MET A 367 6.16 -1.06 -9.82
CA MET A 367 6.82 -2.35 -9.75
C MET A 367 7.98 -2.39 -10.72
N GLU A 368 9.11 -2.96 -10.31
CA GLU A 368 10.21 -3.36 -11.18
C GLU A 368 10.13 -4.86 -11.41
N ILE A 369 10.11 -5.28 -12.67
CA ILE A 369 10.04 -6.69 -13.06
C ILE A 369 11.34 -7.15 -13.72
N THR A 370 11.88 -8.29 -13.31
CA THR A 370 13.02 -8.96 -13.95
C THR A 370 12.74 -10.45 -14.10
N GLY A 371 13.45 -11.15 -14.99
CA GLY A 371 13.34 -12.59 -15.15
C GLY A 371 12.08 -13.09 -15.88
N PHE A 372 11.37 -12.20 -16.55
CA PHE A 372 10.21 -12.57 -17.38
C PHE A 372 10.57 -12.54 -18.87
N SER A 373 10.15 -13.55 -19.62
CA SER A 373 10.36 -13.57 -21.08
C SER A 373 9.64 -12.39 -21.76
N PRO A 374 10.09 -11.96 -22.95
CA PRO A 374 9.44 -10.88 -23.69
C PRO A 374 7.94 -11.10 -23.89
N GLU A 375 7.51 -12.34 -24.16
CA GLU A 375 6.10 -12.69 -24.39
C GLU A 375 5.27 -12.51 -23.11
N VAL A 376 5.81 -12.86 -21.94
CA VAL A 376 5.13 -12.66 -20.64
C VAL A 376 5.10 -11.17 -20.31
N ARG A 377 6.17 -10.42 -20.59
CA ARG A 377 6.20 -8.96 -20.37
C ARG A 377 5.13 -8.24 -21.20
N GLU A 378 4.88 -8.70 -22.44
CA GLU A 378 3.77 -8.18 -23.24
C GLU A 378 2.40 -8.42 -22.59
N GLN A 379 2.21 -9.56 -21.90
CA GLN A 379 0.96 -9.80 -21.18
C GLN A 379 0.85 -8.93 -19.92
N ILE A 380 1.94 -8.69 -19.20
CA ILE A 380 1.96 -7.74 -18.08
C ILE A 380 1.61 -6.33 -18.58
N TYR A 381 2.18 -5.90 -19.71
CA TYR A 381 1.85 -4.63 -20.35
C TYR A 381 0.38 -4.55 -20.77
N LYS A 382 -0.18 -5.63 -21.29
CA LYS A 382 -1.61 -5.71 -21.64
C LYS A 382 -2.50 -5.50 -20.42
N VAL A 383 -2.21 -6.15 -19.29
CA VAL A 383 -2.93 -5.97 -18.03
C VAL A 383 -2.82 -4.53 -17.53
N ALA A 384 -1.63 -3.94 -17.59
CA ALA A 384 -1.44 -2.53 -17.23
C ALA A 384 -2.26 -1.61 -18.12
N SER A 385 -2.35 -1.92 -19.44
CA SER A 385 -3.06 -1.09 -20.43
C SER A 385 -4.58 -1.07 -20.24
N ILE A 386 -5.17 -2.07 -19.61
CA ILE A 386 -6.60 -2.08 -19.26
C ILE A 386 -6.94 -0.93 -18.29
N ASN A 387 -6.00 -0.56 -17.42
CA ASN A 387 -6.14 0.56 -16.49
C ASN A 387 -5.75 1.92 -17.09
N LEU A 388 -5.45 2.00 -18.39
CA LEU A 388 -4.93 3.15 -19.16
C LEU A 388 -3.54 3.55 -18.68
N CYS A 389 -3.42 4.32 -17.62
CA CYS A 389 -2.15 4.70 -16.97
C CYS A 389 -2.40 5.08 -15.52
N SER A 390 -1.35 5.11 -14.70
CA SER A 390 -1.42 5.68 -13.35
C SER A 390 -1.47 7.22 -13.42
N ASN A 391 -1.89 7.86 -12.31
CA ASN A 391 -1.95 9.32 -12.24
C ASN A 391 -0.56 9.94 -12.39
N VAL A 392 -0.45 11.00 -13.18
CA VAL A 392 0.85 11.60 -13.53
C VAL A 392 1.52 12.27 -12.33
N SER A 393 0.77 12.91 -11.43
CA SER A 393 1.33 13.49 -10.20
C SER A 393 1.97 12.43 -9.30
N GLY A 394 1.35 11.24 -9.20
CA GLY A 394 1.92 10.07 -8.51
C GLY A 394 3.18 9.54 -9.17
N GLN A 395 3.23 9.53 -10.51
CA GLN A 395 4.43 9.15 -11.27
C GLN A 395 5.59 10.11 -11.02
N ILE A 396 5.33 11.42 -11.03
CA ILE A 396 6.31 12.46 -10.72
C ILE A 396 6.87 12.24 -9.31
N LEU A 397 5.99 12.06 -8.34
CA LEU A 397 6.39 11.87 -6.95
C LEU A 397 7.22 10.58 -6.77
N ALA A 398 6.87 9.49 -7.46
CA ALA A 398 7.67 8.26 -7.45
C ALA A 398 9.09 8.49 -7.99
N SER A 399 9.25 9.32 -9.03
CA SER A 399 10.59 9.66 -9.54
C SER A 399 11.38 10.54 -8.58
N LEU A 400 10.71 11.45 -7.87
CA LEU A 400 11.34 12.36 -6.90
C LEU A 400 11.86 11.61 -5.66
N VAL A 401 11.08 10.69 -5.09
CA VAL A 401 11.53 9.93 -3.91
C VAL A 401 12.71 9.01 -4.22
N MET A 402 12.88 8.60 -5.46
CA MET A 402 14.03 7.82 -5.92
C MET A 402 15.24 8.67 -6.29
N ASN A 403 15.07 9.99 -6.45
CA ASN A 403 16.12 10.95 -6.78
C ASN A 403 15.96 12.23 -5.93
N PRO A 404 16.16 12.14 -4.62
CA PRO A 404 16.07 13.28 -3.72
C PRO A 404 17.21 14.30 -3.98
N PRO A 405 17.16 15.50 -3.37
CA PRO A 405 18.23 16.46 -3.40
C PRO A 405 19.58 15.87 -3.03
N LYS A 406 20.65 16.37 -3.64
CA LYS A 406 22.03 15.91 -3.43
C LYS A 406 22.86 17.01 -2.80
N ALA A 407 23.98 16.62 -2.20
CA ALA A 407 24.92 17.58 -1.65
C ALA A 407 25.35 18.62 -2.71
N GLY A 408 25.15 19.89 -2.41
CA GLY A 408 25.34 21.04 -3.30
C GLY A 408 24.06 21.64 -3.87
N ASP A 409 22.93 20.94 -3.80
CA ASP A 409 21.62 21.50 -4.14
C ASP A 409 21.18 22.49 -3.03
N GLU A 410 20.47 23.54 -3.38
CA GLU A 410 20.02 24.58 -2.43
C GLU A 410 19.11 24.01 -1.33
N SER A 411 18.22 23.08 -1.70
CA SER A 411 17.28 22.46 -0.77
C SER A 411 17.88 21.30 0.06
N PHE A 412 19.14 20.87 -0.21
CA PHE A 412 19.71 19.66 0.37
C PHE A 412 19.69 19.65 1.90
N GLU A 413 20.19 20.71 2.53
CA GLU A 413 20.30 20.78 4.00
C GLU A 413 18.91 20.75 4.68
N SER A 414 17.94 21.51 4.16
CA SER A 414 16.58 21.52 4.69
C SER A 414 15.86 20.19 4.47
N PHE A 415 16.05 19.57 3.30
CA PHE A 415 15.52 18.25 2.98
C PHE A 415 16.07 17.19 3.93
N MET A 416 17.39 17.18 4.18
CA MET A 416 18.02 16.23 5.09
C MET A 416 17.51 16.40 6.52
N LEU A 417 17.33 17.63 6.97
CA LEU A 417 16.78 17.92 8.29
C LEU A 417 15.35 17.39 8.43
N GLU A 418 14.46 17.68 7.48
CA GLU A 418 13.09 17.17 7.49
C GLU A 418 13.04 15.63 7.49
N ARG A 419 13.84 14.98 6.65
CA ARG A 419 13.94 13.52 6.57
C ARG A 419 14.41 12.91 7.89
N ASP A 420 15.50 13.43 8.43
CA ASP A 420 16.15 12.88 9.63
C ASP A 420 15.28 13.11 10.89
N ASP A 421 14.59 14.25 10.97
CA ASP A 421 13.61 14.52 12.02
C ASP A 421 12.45 13.53 11.99
N ILE A 422 11.89 13.25 10.82
CA ILE A 422 10.80 12.27 10.66
C ILE A 422 11.27 10.87 11.07
N LEU A 423 12.39 10.40 10.52
CA LEU A 423 12.89 9.03 10.77
C LEU A 423 13.31 8.85 12.23
N SER A 424 14.03 9.80 12.82
CA SER A 424 14.44 9.74 14.22
C SER A 424 13.25 9.79 15.19
N SER A 425 12.24 10.61 14.89
CA SER A 425 10.99 10.63 15.67
C SER A 425 10.24 9.30 15.58
N LEU A 426 10.17 8.69 14.39
CA LEU A 426 9.56 7.35 14.23
C LEU A 426 10.31 6.31 15.06
N ALA A 427 11.64 6.32 15.06
CA ALA A 427 12.46 5.41 15.84
C ALA A 427 12.22 5.57 17.36
N ARG A 428 12.16 6.83 17.86
CA ARG A 428 11.85 7.09 19.28
C ARG A 428 10.46 6.60 19.67
N ARG A 429 9.44 6.84 18.83
CA ARG A 429 8.06 6.38 19.07
C ARG A 429 7.96 4.85 19.04
N ALA A 430 8.63 4.20 18.11
CA ALA A 430 8.71 2.74 18.03
C ALA A 430 9.28 2.15 19.32
N LYS A 431 10.43 2.67 19.77
CA LYS A 431 11.10 2.23 21.00
C LYS A 431 10.23 2.46 22.25
N ALA A 432 9.62 3.64 22.38
CA ALA A 432 8.78 3.96 23.53
C ALA A 432 7.56 3.04 23.65
N LEU A 433 6.89 2.73 22.53
CA LEU A 433 5.76 1.80 22.52
C LEU A 433 6.19 0.36 22.78
N GLU A 434 7.31 -0.10 22.19
CA GLU A 434 7.88 -1.43 22.44
C GLU A 434 8.20 -1.64 23.92
N GLU A 435 8.92 -0.69 24.54
CA GLU A 435 9.25 -0.72 25.97
C GLU A 435 7.99 -0.71 26.85
N ALA A 436 6.99 0.11 26.47
CA ALA A 436 5.74 0.16 27.20
C ALA A 436 4.98 -1.16 27.14
N PHE A 437 4.83 -1.78 25.97
CA PHE A 437 4.15 -3.07 25.83
C PHE A 437 4.87 -4.17 26.61
N ASN A 438 6.20 -4.25 26.52
CA ASN A 438 6.98 -5.24 27.25
C ASN A 438 7.01 -5.04 28.77
N SER A 439 6.59 -3.86 29.27
CA SER A 439 6.43 -3.61 30.71
C SER A 439 5.13 -4.14 31.30
N LEU A 440 4.19 -4.59 30.46
CA LEU A 440 2.86 -5.03 30.89
C LEU A 440 2.79 -6.55 31.09
N GLU A 441 2.10 -6.98 32.14
CA GLU A 441 1.84 -8.39 32.42
C GLU A 441 1.12 -9.05 31.24
N GLY A 442 1.65 -10.17 30.73
CA GLY A 442 0.98 -10.93 29.67
C GLY A 442 1.05 -10.28 28.29
N ILE A 443 1.92 -9.29 28.09
CA ILE A 443 2.24 -8.78 26.75
C ILE A 443 3.71 -9.02 26.45
N THR A 444 4.00 -9.51 25.23
CA THR A 444 5.35 -9.60 24.69
C THR A 444 5.37 -8.96 23.31
N CYS A 445 6.38 -8.16 23.03
CA CYS A 445 6.54 -7.45 21.77
C CYS A 445 7.98 -7.60 21.28
N ASN A 446 8.16 -8.12 20.07
CA ASN A 446 9.46 -8.17 19.43
C ASN A 446 9.96 -6.76 19.11
N LYS A 447 11.29 -6.64 18.95
CA LYS A 447 11.97 -5.39 18.64
C LYS A 447 11.38 -4.74 17.37
N ALA A 448 11.13 -3.46 17.44
CA ALA A 448 10.70 -2.65 16.31
C ALA A 448 11.92 -2.36 15.40
N GLU A 449 12.23 -3.25 14.48
CA GLU A 449 13.38 -3.10 13.59
C GLU A 449 13.09 -2.17 12.42
N GLY A 450 11.84 -2.17 11.92
CA GLY A 450 11.45 -1.37 10.77
C GLY A 450 9.94 -1.25 10.56
N ALA A 451 9.56 -0.84 9.36
CA ALA A 451 8.19 -0.54 8.94
C ALA A 451 7.52 0.56 9.79
N MET A 452 6.20 0.46 10.04
CA MET A 452 5.44 1.48 10.78
C MET A 452 4.59 0.86 11.89
N TYR A 453 4.88 -0.37 12.29
CA TYR A 453 4.01 -1.16 13.16
C TYR A 453 4.79 -1.96 14.19
N LEU A 454 4.09 -2.20 15.30
CA LEU A 454 4.37 -3.21 16.30
C LEU A 454 3.27 -4.27 16.26
N PHE A 455 3.63 -5.51 16.57
CA PHE A 455 2.69 -6.64 16.60
C PHE A 455 2.81 -7.42 17.92
N PRO A 456 2.41 -6.81 19.05
CA PRO A 456 2.49 -7.42 20.37
C PRO A 456 1.60 -8.64 20.48
N ARG A 457 2.09 -9.66 21.19
CA ARG A 457 1.34 -10.85 21.58
C ARG A 457 0.64 -10.63 22.91
N LEU A 458 -0.60 -11.10 23.00
CA LEU A 458 -1.44 -11.10 24.20
C LEU A 458 -1.49 -12.50 24.80
N HIS A 459 -1.01 -12.68 26.00
CA HIS A 459 -1.17 -13.90 26.80
C HIS A 459 -2.42 -13.75 27.67
N LEU A 460 -3.58 -13.95 27.07
CA LEU A 460 -4.88 -13.71 27.70
C LEU A 460 -5.23 -14.79 28.72
N PRO A 461 -5.82 -14.44 29.88
CA PRO A 461 -6.42 -15.39 30.82
C PRO A 461 -7.53 -16.22 30.19
N GLN A 462 -7.72 -17.45 30.64
CA GLN A 462 -8.75 -18.36 30.10
C GLN A 462 -10.17 -17.79 30.24
N LYS A 463 -10.46 -17.05 31.31
CA LYS A 463 -11.74 -16.37 31.48
C LYS A 463 -12.00 -15.31 30.42
N ALA A 464 -10.94 -14.56 29.97
CA ALA A 464 -11.07 -13.59 28.89
C ALA A 464 -11.33 -14.27 27.55
N ILE A 465 -10.64 -15.39 27.27
CA ILE A 465 -10.89 -16.23 26.08
C ILE A 465 -12.32 -16.75 26.08
N GLY A 466 -12.82 -17.26 27.23
CA GLY A 466 -14.20 -17.72 27.40
C GLY A 466 -15.23 -16.60 27.18
N ALA A 467 -14.97 -15.39 27.68
CA ALA A 467 -15.83 -14.24 27.47
C ALA A 467 -15.91 -13.82 25.97
N ALA A 468 -14.79 -13.85 25.27
CA ALA A 468 -14.74 -13.58 23.82
C ALA A 468 -15.55 -14.63 23.04
N GLN A 469 -15.39 -15.92 23.36
CA GLN A 469 -16.17 -17.01 22.76
C GLN A 469 -17.67 -16.86 23.01
N ALA A 470 -18.06 -16.50 24.24
CA ALA A 470 -19.46 -16.23 24.57
C ALA A 470 -20.04 -15.03 23.81
N ALA A 471 -19.18 -14.04 23.49
CA ALA A 471 -19.52 -12.89 22.65
C ALA A 471 -19.49 -13.21 21.13
N GLY A 472 -19.11 -14.44 20.74
CA GLY A 472 -19.02 -14.85 19.33
C GLY A 472 -17.91 -14.17 18.55
N THR A 473 -16.82 -13.76 19.20
CA THR A 473 -15.71 -13.04 18.58
C THR A 473 -14.35 -13.66 18.94
N ALA A 474 -13.31 -13.35 18.13
CA ALA A 474 -11.95 -13.77 18.46
C ALA A 474 -11.44 -13.04 19.71
N PRO A 475 -10.62 -13.68 20.56
CA PRO A 475 -10.10 -13.07 21.80
C PRO A 475 -9.35 -11.76 21.61
N ASP A 476 -8.54 -11.63 20.57
CA ASP A 476 -7.85 -10.40 20.21
C ASP A 476 -8.80 -9.30 19.70
N ALA A 477 -9.86 -9.67 18.97
CA ALA A 477 -10.89 -8.73 18.54
C ALA A 477 -11.74 -8.25 19.74
N TYR A 478 -12.06 -9.15 20.68
CA TYR A 478 -12.70 -8.79 21.93
C TYR A 478 -11.87 -7.80 22.75
N TYR A 479 -10.58 -8.08 22.92
CA TYR A 479 -9.65 -7.18 23.60
C TYR A 479 -9.58 -5.82 22.92
N ALA A 480 -9.40 -5.76 21.59
CA ALA A 480 -9.31 -4.53 20.83
C ALA A 480 -10.60 -3.68 20.92
N LYS A 481 -11.77 -4.32 20.93
CA LYS A 481 -13.06 -3.63 21.13
C LYS A 481 -13.17 -3.03 22.52
N ARG A 482 -12.86 -3.80 23.58
CA ARG A 482 -12.85 -3.32 24.96
C ARG A 482 -11.86 -2.16 25.17
N LEU A 483 -10.66 -2.24 24.55
CA LEU A 483 -9.67 -1.17 24.56
C LEU A 483 -10.23 0.11 23.94
N LEU A 484 -10.84 0.03 22.77
CA LEU A 484 -11.44 1.17 22.08
C LEU A 484 -12.54 1.83 22.95
N GLU A 485 -13.47 1.03 23.48
CA GLU A 485 -14.62 1.53 24.25
C GLU A 485 -14.21 2.17 25.60
N ALA A 486 -13.09 1.73 26.17
CA ALA A 486 -12.60 2.26 27.44
C ALA A 486 -11.68 3.48 27.29
N THR A 487 -10.95 3.61 26.17
CA THR A 487 -9.82 4.54 26.06
C THR A 487 -9.81 5.41 24.83
N GLY A 488 -10.60 5.09 23.82
CA GLY A 488 -10.53 5.70 22.49
C GLY A 488 -9.35 5.22 21.63
N ILE A 489 -8.53 4.26 22.08
CA ILE A 489 -7.39 3.75 21.31
C ILE A 489 -7.89 2.71 20.31
N VAL A 490 -7.55 2.91 19.02
CA VAL A 490 -7.89 2.02 17.92
C VAL A 490 -6.68 1.22 17.50
N VAL A 491 -6.73 -0.10 17.64
CA VAL A 491 -5.73 -1.04 17.13
C VAL A 491 -6.39 -2.02 16.16
N VAL A 492 -5.61 -2.80 15.42
CA VAL A 492 -6.17 -3.86 14.54
C VAL A 492 -5.92 -5.22 15.20
N PRO A 493 -6.96 -6.05 15.42
CA PRO A 493 -6.80 -7.41 15.91
C PRO A 493 -5.87 -8.25 15.04
N GLY A 494 -5.02 -9.07 15.66
CA GLY A 494 -4.06 -9.92 14.97
C GLY A 494 -4.71 -10.97 14.06
N SER A 495 -5.90 -11.47 14.45
CA SER A 495 -6.71 -12.38 13.63
C SER A 495 -6.96 -11.87 12.21
N GLY A 496 -6.99 -10.55 12.01
CA GLY A 496 -7.13 -9.92 10.70
C GLY A 496 -5.89 -10.02 9.79
N PHE A 497 -4.74 -10.42 10.33
CA PHE A 497 -3.49 -10.63 9.57
C PHE A 497 -3.16 -12.11 9.40
N GLY A 498 -3.98 -13.01 9.99
CA GLY A 498 -3.61 -14.38 10.24
C GLY A 498 -2.61 -14.49 11.40
N GLN A 499 -2.71 -15.57 12.14
CA GLN A 499 -1.80 -15.86 13.25
C GLN A 499 -1.80 -17.37 13.54
N VAL A 500 -0.78 -17.86 14.25
CA VAL A 500 -0.71 -19.25 14.66
C VAL A 500 -1.93 -19.57 15.55
N PRO A 501 -2.66 -20.66 15.32
CA PRO A 501 -3.82 -21.03 16.15
C PRO A 501 -3.48 -21.07 17.64
N GLY A 502 -4.29 -20.40 18.44
CA GLY A 502 -4.08 -20.31 19.90
C GLY A 502 -3.15 -19.17 20.34
N THR A 503 -2.65 -18.36 19.43
CA THR A 503 -1.94 -17.11 19.74
C THR A 503 -2.82 -15.91 19.42
N TRP A 504 -2.65 -14.82 20.19
CA TRP A 504 -3.45 -13.61 20.05
C TRP A 504 -2.55 -12.40 19.98
N HIS A 505 -2.82 -11.51 19.04
CA HIS A 505 -2.01 -10.33 18.79
C HIS A 505 -2.89 -9.12 18.49
N PHE A 506 -2.26 -7.96 18.48
CA PHE A 506 -2.83 -6.77 17.83
C PHE A 506 -1.73 -6.00 17.09
N ARG A 507 -2.11 -5.30 16.02
CA ARG A 507 -1.20 -4.37 15.36
C ARG A 507 -1.42 -2.96 15.85
N CYS A 508 -0.35 -2.32 16.32
CA CYS A 508 -0.31 -0.91 16.69
C CYS A 508 0.63 -0.16 15.73
N THR A 509 0.19 0.97 15.16
CA THR A 509 1.08 1.84 14.39
C THR A 509 1.89 2.75 15.31
N ILE A 510 3.12 3.08 14.91
CA ILE A 510 3.99 4.04 15.60
C ILE A 510 3.78 5.49 15.13
N LEU A 511 2.77 5.74 14.31
CA LEU A 511 2.56 7.01 13.59
C LEU A 511 1.94 8.15 14.40
N PRO A 512 1.15 7.95 15.47
CA PRO A 512 0.70 9.08 16.29
C PRO A 512 1.86 9.98 16.67
N GLN A 513 1.63 11.32 16.68
CA GLN A 513 2.69 12.27 16.97
C GLN A 513 3.36 12.01 18.33
N GLU A 514 4.61 12.41 18.47
CA GLU A 514 5.44 12.07 19.62
C GLU A 514 4.86 12.57 20.95
N ASP A 515 4.19 13.72 20.93
CA ASP A 515 3.47 14.30 22.08
C ASP A 515 2.24 13.49 22.52
N LYS A 516 1.67 12.67 21.64
CA LYS A 516 0.55 11.77 21.93
C LYS A 516 0.98 10.42 22.54
N ILE A 517 2.22 10.02 22.36
CA ILE A 517 2.70 8.70 22.81
C ILE A 517 2.56 8.50 24.33
N PRO A 518 2.90 9.47 25.21
CA PRO A 518 2.69 9.31 26.65
C PRO A 518 1.22 9.07 27.04
N ALA A 519 0.28 9.76 26.40
CA ALA A 519 -1.15 9.57 26.65
C ALA A 519 -1.64 8.19 26.18
N ILE A 520 -1.17 7.74 25.00
CA ILE A 520 -1.46 6.39 24.48
C ILE A 520 -0.97 5.33 25.48
N ILE A 521 0.28 5.43 25.91
CA ILE A 521 0.90 4.48 26.84
C ILE A 521 0.13 4.46 28.18
N SER A 522 -0.20 5.63 28.76
CA SER A 522 -0.90 5.72 30.05
C SER A 522 -2.30 5.11 29.97
N ARG A 523 -3.10 5.47 28.94
CA ARG A 523 -4.45 4.93 28.75
C ARG A 523 -4.45 3.44 28.49
N PHE A 524 -3.48 2.98 27.67
CA PHE A 524 -3.32 1.55 27.35
C PHE A 524 -2.98 0.75 28.60
N LYS A 525 -2.02 1.23 29.39
CA LYS A 525 -1.60 0.58 30.66
C LYS A 525 -2.75 0.47 31.64
N GLU A 526 -3.45 1.57 31.91
CA GLU A 526 -4.59 1.59 32.84
C GLU A 526 -5.70 0.62 32.41
N PHE A 527 -6.02 0.61 31.13
CA PHE A 527 -6.99 -0.34 30.57
C PHE A 527 -6.52 -1.78 30.75
N HIS A 528 -5.27 -2.07 30.36
CA HIS A 528 -4.73 -3.42 30.37
C HIS A 528 -4.70 -4.02 31.77
N GLU A 529 -4.22 -3.24 32.75
CA GLU A 529 -4.21 -3.67 34.15
C GLU A 529 -5.64 -4.01 34.65
N LYS A 530 -6.62 -3.15 34.39
CA LYS A 530 -8.02 -3.41 34.74
C LYS A 530 -8.59 -4.62 34.02
N PHE A 531 -8.26 -4.81 32.76
CA PHE A 531 -8.70 -5.96 31.97
C PHE A 531 -8.12 -7.27 32.52
N MET A 532 -6.82 -7.29 32.83
CA MET A 532 -6.19 -8.48 33.40
C MET A 532 -6.76 -8.81 34.79
N ASP A 533 -7.01 -7.80 35.62
CA ASP A 533 -7.63 -8.00 36.95
C ASP A 533 -9.07 -8.53 36.87
N GLU A 534 -9.87 -8.04 35.90
CA GLU A 534 -11.26 -8.51 35.66
C GLU A 534 -11.29 -10.00 35.31
N PHE A 535 -10.30 -10.48 34.55
CA PHE A 535 -10.26 -11.86 34.04
C PHE A 535 -9.21 -12.74 34.75
N ARG A 536 -8.58 -12.25 35.81
CA ARG A 536 -7.61 -13.05 36.58
C ARG A 536 -8.29 -14.28 37.20
N ASP A 537 -7.59 -15.42 37.22
CA ASP A 537 -8.09 -16.68 37.76
C ASP A 537 -8.23 -16.72 39.30
#